data_d17aeed32ce73917914952af88830728
#
_entry.id   d17aeed32ce73917914952af88830728
#
_cell.length_a   1.000
_cell.length_b   1.000
_cell.length_c   1.000
_cell.angle_alpha   90.00
_cell.angle_beta   90.00
_cell.angle_gamma   90.00
#
_symmetry.space_group_name_H-M   'P 1'
#
loop_
_entity.id
_entity.type
_entity.pdbx_description
1 polymer ?
#
loop_
_entity_poly.entity_id
_entity_poly.type
_entity_poly.pdbx_seq_one_letter_code
_entity_poly.pdbx_strand_id
1 'polypeptide(L)'
;MCSPFLILFLSSLIFSATAEASHCSSTGLPLVRKISELPQDNYGRAGLSHITVAGSFSHGMREVEVWLQTFSPGSHTPIHRHSCEEVFVVLKGSGTLYIASSSHEYPGKPQEFSIFSNSTFHIPVNDVHQVWNTNEHEDLQMLVIISRPPVKVFIYKDWFMPHTAAKLKFPYYWDEECLQAPIKDEL
;
A
#
# COMPACT_ATOMS: atom_id res chain seq x y z
N MET A 1 -11.29 -28.54 -71.36
CA MET A 1 -11.64 -28.92 -69.98
C MET A 1 -10.58 -28.29 -69.01
N CYS A 2 -10.88 -27.09 -68.47
CA CYS A 2 -10.01 -26.40 -67.60
C CYS A 2 -10.48 -26.64 -66.15
N SER A 3 -9.62 -27.21 -65.29
CA SER A 3 -9.86 -27.40 -63.88
C SER A 3 -9.45 -26.14 -63.10
N PRO A 4 -10.29 -25.58 -62.24
CA PRO A 4 -9.86 -24.44 -61.42
C PRO A 4 -9.14 -24.92 -60.16
N PHE A 5 -7.92 -24.42 -59.96
CA PHE A 5 -7.17 -24.57 -58.71
C PHE A 5 -7.79 -23.68 -57.63
N LEU A 6 -8.29 -24.29 -56.55
CA LEU A 6 -8.80 -23.63 -55.38
C LEU A 6 -7.59 -23.31 -54.47
N ILE A 7 -7.23 -22.04 -54.37
CA ILE A 7 -6.19 -21.55 -53.44
C ILE A 7 -6.87 -21.29 -52.09
N LEU A 8 -6.63 -22.15 -51.12
CA LEU A 8 -6.99 -21.95 -49.71
C LEU A 8 -6.02 -20.96 -49.05
N PHE A 9 -6.47 -19.76 -48.79
CA PHE A 9 -5.76 -18.84 -47.91
C PHE A 9 -5.97 -19.27 -46.47
N LEU A 10 -4.93 -19.85 -45.82
CA LEU A 10 -4.87 -20.05 -44.39
C LEU A 10 -4.45 -18.71 -43.77
N SER A 11 -5.39 -17.95 -43.22
CA SER A 11 -5.11 -16.80 -42.39
C SER A 11 -4.69 -17.28 -40.98
N SER A 12 -3.40 -17.29 -40.69
CA SER A 12 -2.87 -17.50 -39.38
C SER A 12 -3.19 -16.28 -38.49
N LEU A 13 -4.16 -16.41 -37.62
CA LEU A 13 -4.39 -15.47 -36.52
C LEU A 13 -3.23 -15.59 -35.54
N ILE A 14 -2.29 -14.65 -35.63
CA ILE A 14 -1.25 -14.49 -34.60
C ILE A 14 -1.93 -13.85 -33.39
N PHE A 15 -2.30 -14.67 -32.41
CA PHE A 15 -2.63 -14.16 -31.08
C PHE A 15 -1.33 -13.66 -30.44
N SER A 16 -1.09 -12.35 -30.48
CA SER A 16 -0.12 -11.71 -29.59
C SER A 16 -0.68 -11.78 -28.17
N ALA A 17 -0.25 -12.78 -27.40
CA ALA A 17 -0.41 -12.74 -25.97
C ALA A 17 0.48 -11.60 -25.45
N THR A 18 -0.10 -10.45 -25.17
CA THR A 18 0.55 -9.43 -24.35
C THR A 18 0.69 -10.05 -22.96
N ALA A 19 1.90 -10.46 -22.61
CA ALA A 19 2.21 -10.79 -21.22
C ALA A 19 1.93 -9.52 -20.40
N GLU A 20 0.88 -9.52 -19.58
CA GLU A 20 0.69 -8.48 -18.58
C GLU A 20 1.95 -8.49 -17.71
N ALA A 21 2.69 -7.38 -17.74
CA ALA A 21 3.87 -7.23 -16.89
C ALA A 21 3.38 -7.33 -15.44
N SER A 22 3.86 -8.33 -14.71
CA SER A 22 3.56 -8.46 -13.29
C SER A 22 3.91 -7.16 -12.59
N HIS A 23 2.97 -6.57 -11.85
CA HIS A 23 3.20 -5.35 -11.06
C HIS A 23 4.29 -5.53 -9.98
N CYS A 24 4.76 -6.76 -9.80
CA CYS A 24 5.85 -7.15 -8.91
C CYS A 24 7.25 -7.09 -9.57
N SER A 25 7.38 -6.53 -10.77
CA SER A 25 8.66 -6.38 -11.45
C SER A 25 8.97 -4.92 -11.72
N SER A 26 10.13 -4.45 -11.24
CA SER A 26 10.64 -3.12 -11.55
C SER A 26 11.26 -3.00 -12.94
N THR A 27 11.46 -4.13 -13.63
CA THR A 27 12.08 -4.17 -14.96
C THR A 27 11.12 -3.64 -16.03
N GLY A 28 11.61 -2.69 -16.83
CA GLY A 28 10.86 -2.13 -17.96
C GLY A 28 9.81 -1.08 -17.59
N LEU A 29 9.69 -0.69 -16.32
CA LEU A 29 8.79 0.39 -15.92
C LEU A 29 9.33 1.75 -16.40
N PRO A 30 8.46 2.64 -16.92
CA PRO A 30 8.86 4.00 -17.27
C PRO A 30 9.26 4.76 -15.99
N LEU A 31 10.31 5.59 -16.11
CA LEU A 31 10.79 6.41 -14.99
C LEU A 31 9.74 7.43 -14.53
N VAL A 32 8.96 7.98 -15.46
CA VAL A 32 7.85 8.90 -15.18
C VAL A 32 6.55 8.17 -15.42
N ARG A 33 5.67 8.17 -14.41
CA ARG A 33 4.38 7.49 -14.42
C ARG A 33 3.28 8.44 -13.97
N LYS A 34 2.08 8.25 -14.48
CA LYS A 34 0.89 8.94 -13.97
C LYS A 34 0.30 8.13 -12.81
N ILE A 35 0.05 8.77 -11.68
CA ILE A 35 -0.54 8.11 -10.50
C ILE A 35 -1.90 7.48 -10.83
N SER A 36 -2.69 8.13 -11.68
CA SER A 36 -4.00 7.62 -12.11
C SER A 36 -3.96 6.34 -12.98
N GLU A 37 -2.79 5.96 -13.44
CA GLU A 37 -2.57 4.73 -14.23
C GLU A 37 -1.96 3.61 -13.38
N LEU A 38 -1.60 3.89 -12.12
CA LEU A 38 -1.08 2.89 -11.19
C LEU A 38 -2.21 2.00 -10.64
N PRO A 39 -1.93 0.73 -10.32
CA PRO A 39 -2.92 -0.14 -9.70
C PRO A 39 -3.45 0.44 -8.40
N GLN A 40 -4.77 0.40 -8.25
CA GLN A 40 -5.48 0.84 -7.05
C GLN A 40 -6.34 -0.29 -6.51
N ASP A 41 -6.21 -0.59 -5.22
CA ASP A 41 -7.00 -1.62 -4.57
C ASP A 41 -7.33 -1.24 -3.12
N ASN A 42 -8.27 -1.94 -2.52
CA ASN A 42 -8.62 -1.84 -1.11
C ASN A 42 -8.06 -2.99 -0.25
N TYR A 43 -7.52 -4.02 -0.87
CA TYR A 43 -6.93 -5.21 -0.24
C TYR A 43 -7.88 -5.87 0.79
N GLY A 44 -9.18 -5.92 0.46
CA GLY A 44 -10.23 -6.45 1.32
C GLY A 44 -10.58 -5.57 2.53
N ARG A 45 -10.11 -4.31 2.57
CA ARG A 45 -10.36 -3.36 3.65
C ARG A 45 -11.40 -2.33 3.20
N ALA A 46 -12.62 -2.49 3.66
CA ALA A 46 -13.70 -1.56 3.33
C ALA A 46 -13.32 -0.11 3.67
N GLY A 47 -13.61 0.82 2.77
CA GLY A 47 -13.33 2.24 2.93
C GLY A 47 -11.87 2.66 2.71
N LEU A 48 -10.95 1.74 2.43
CA LEU A 48 -9.59 2.05 2.01
C LEU A 48 -9.48 2.07 0.48
N SER A 49 -8.73 3.04 -0.04
CA SER A 49 -8.15 3.00 -1.38
C SER A 49 -6.65 3.22 -1.26
N HIS A 50 -5.86 2.32 -1.83
CA HIS A 50 -4.40 2.35 -1.76
C HIS A 50 -3.79 2.28 -3.15
N ILE A 51 -2.77 3.11 -3.39
CA ILE A 51 -1.91 3.08 -4.58
C ILE A 51 -0.45 3.10 -4.09
N THR A 52 0.35 2.11 -4.49
CA THR A 52 1.80 2.14 -4.31
C THR A 52 2.41 3.04 -5.38
N VAL A 53 2.72 4.29 -5.01
CA VAL A 53 3.32 5.30 -5.92
C VAL A 53 4.78 4.96 -6.23
N ALA A 54 5.52 4.54 -5.20
CA ALA A 54 6.89 4.02 -5.33
C ALA A 54 7.11 2.98 -4.23
N GLY A 55 7.41 1.74 -4.58
CA GLY A 55 7.52 0.62 -3.64
C GLY A 55 8.71 -0.27 -3.90
N SER A 56 9.05 -1.11 -2.94
CA SER A 56 10.21 -2.00 -3.02
C SER A 56 10.02 -3.07 -4.09
N PHE A 57 8.91 -3.74 -4.11
CA PHE A 57 8.65 -4.83 -5.05
C PHE A 57 8.29 -4.32 -6.45
N SER A 58 7.41 -3.33 -6.52
CA SER A 58 6.92 -2.82 -7.81
C SER A 58 7.90 -1.88 -8.52
N HIS A 59 8.80 -1.22 -7.78
CA HIS A 59 9.65 -0.15 -8.33
C HIS A 59 11.12 -0.26 -7.95
N GLY A 60 11.52 -1.29 -7.18
CA GLY A 60 12.90 -1.49 -6.74
C GLY A 60 13.41 -0.48 -5.72
N MET A 61 12.52 0.22 -5.01
CA MET A 61 12.89 1.16 -3.96
C MET A 61 13.51 0.43 -2.76
N ARG A 62 14.59 0.98 -2.19
CA ARG A 62 15.31 0.35 -1.07
C ARG A 62 15.28 1.14 0.22
N GLU A 63 15.19 2.46 0.11
CA GLU A 63 15.30 3.36 1.26
C GLU A 63 13.93 3.82 1.76
N VAL A 64 13.00 4.05 0.83
CA VAL A 64 11.66 4.54 1.14
C VAL A 64 10.60 3.87 0.26
N GLU A 65 9.38 3.80 0.76
CA GLU A 65 8.17 3.60 -0.05
C GLU A 65 7.25 4.81 0.06
N VAL A 66 6.47 5.03 -0.99
CA VAL A 66 5.49 6.11 -1.04
C VAL A 66 4.16 5.54 -1.48
N TRP A 67 3.14 5.79 -0.67
CA TRP A 67 1.76 5.37 -0.92
C TRP A 67 0.83 6.56 -1.01
N LEU A 68 -0.16 6.49 -1.88
CA LEU A 68 -1.33 7.35 -1.84
C LEU A 68 -2.48 6.55 -1.24
N GLN A 69 -2.96 6.97 -0.09
CA GLN A 69 -4.05 6.32 0.63
C GLN A 69 -5.24 7.26 0.77
N THR A 70 -6.43 6.73 0.55
CA THR A 70 -7.69 7.45 0.76
C THR A 70 -8.58 6.62 1.67
N PHE A 71 -9.09 7.24 2.72
CA PHE A 71 -9.99 6.67 3.70
C PHE A 71 -11.35 7.32 3.57
N SER A 72 -12.38 6.55 3.29
CA SER A 72 -13.77 7.02 3.34
C SER A 72 -14.19 7.38 4.77
N PRO A 73 -15.25 8.17 4.96
CA PRO A 73 -15.79 8.48 6.28
C PRO A 73 -15.92 7.27 7.20
N GLY A 74 -15.42 7.38 8.43
CA GLY A 74 -15.42 6.32 9.43
C GLY A 74 -14.35 5.22 9.25
N SER A 75 -13.59 5.23 8.15
CA SER A 75 -12.53 4.24 7.91
C SER A 75 -11.22 4.63 8.59
N HIS A 76 -10.41 3.62 8.94
CA HIS A 76 -9.18 3.82 9.70
C HIS A 76 -8.14 2.73 9.42
N THR A 77 -6.87 3.01 9.78
CA THR A 77 -5.85 1.97 9.87
C THR A 77 -6.12 1.05 11.08
N PRO A 78 -5.59 -0.18 11.12
CA PRO A 78 -5.52 -0.89 12.40
C PRO A 78 -4.72 -0.09 13.42
N ILE A 79 -4.87 -0.38 14.72
CA ILE A 79 -3.91 0.05 15.74
C ILE A 79 -2.64 -0.75 15.48
N HIS A 80 -1.51 -0.07 15.20
CA HIS A 80 -0.30 -0.77 14.79
C HIS A 80 0.98 0.01 15.10
N ARG A 81 2.11 -0.67 14.99
CA ARG A 81 3.46 -0.09 14.99
C ARG A 81 4.35 -0.77 13.96
N HIS A 82 5.41 -0.12 13.60
CA HIS A 82 6.49 -0.65 12.76
C HIS A 82 7.85 -0.11 13.20
N SER A 83 8.93 -0.81 12.84
CA SER A 83 10.30 -0.48 13.25
C SER A 83 11.00 0.51 12.30
N CYS A 84 10.25 1.34 11.62
CA CYS A 84 10.71 2.34 10.67
C CYS A 84 9.98 3.66 10.90
N GLU A 85 10.57 4.75 10.42
CA GLU A 85 9.93 6.07 10.45
C GLU A 85 8.89 6.17 9.35
N GLU A 86 7.84 6.93 9.62
CA GLU A 86 6.77 7.20 8.68
C GLU A 86 6.40 8.67 8.72
N VAL A 87 6.18 9.25 7.55
CA VAL A 87 5.74 10.64 7.38
C VAL A 87 4.46 10.66 6.57
N PHE A 88 3.51 11.45 7.04
CA PHE A 88 2.24 11.70 6.35
C PHE A 88 2.17 13.15 5.87
N VAL A 89 1.61 13.31 4.67
CA VAL A 89 1.21 14.61 4.14
C VAL A 89 -0.28 14.52 3.81
N VAL A 90 -1.11 15.26 4.53
CA VAL A 90 -2.55 15.30 4.30
C VAL A 90 -2.84 16.18 3.09
N LEU A 91 -3.34 15.56 2.02
CA LEU A 91 -3.65 16.22 0.76
C LEU A 91 -5.08 16.79 0.76
N LYS A 92 -6.02 16.06 1.36
CA LYS A 92 -7.45 16.37 1.35
C LYS A 92 -8.13 15.82 2.61
N GLY A 93 -9.19 16.50 3.04
CA GLY A 93 -10.04 16.07 4.14
C GLY A 93 -9.47 16.36 5.52
N SER A 94 -10.07 15.73 6.51
CA SER A 94 -9.69 15.85 7.92
C SER A 94 -9.94 14.52 8.65
N GLY A 95 -9.29 14.36 9.81
CA GLY A 95 -9.41 13.16 10.62
C GLY A 95 -8.69 13.30 11.94
N THR A 96 -8.40 12.16 12.57
CA THR A 96 -7.70 12.10 13.85
C THR A 96 -6.53 11.12 13.78
N LEU A 97 -5.36 11.57 14.21
CA LEU A 97 -4.23 10.71 14.54
C LEU A 97 -4.32 10.33 16.02
N TYR A 98 -4.32 9.05 16.30
CA TYR A 98 -4.14 8.46 17.63
C TYR A 98 -2.72 7.93 17.72
N ILE A 99 -1.95 8.30 18.76
CA ILE A 99 -0.57 7.86 18.93
C ILE A 99 -0.22 7.65 20.41
N ALA A 100 0.53 6.60 20.68
CA ALA A 100 1.04 6.29 22.00
C ALA A 100 2.51 5.86 21.91
N SER A 101 3.32 6.28 22.89
CA SER A 101 4.74 5.92 22.96
C SER A 101 4.92 4.42 23.21
N SER A 102 5.95 3.86 22.58
CA SER A 102 6.37 2.46 22.81
C SER A 102 7.17 2.24 24.10
N SER A 103 7.32 3.25 24.96
CA SER A 103 8.19 3.22 26.15
C SER A 103 7.69 2.36 27.32
N HIS A 104 6.44 1.91 27.27
CA HIS A 104 5.79 1.11 28.32
C HIS A 104 5.56 -0.34 27.86
N GLU A 105 5.06 -1.19 28.74
CA GLU A 105 4.73 -2.58 28.43
C GLU A 105 3.60 -2.70 27.39
N TYR A 106 2.69 -1.74 27.37
CA TYR A 106 1.57 -1.61 26.43
C TYR A 106 1.37 -0.13 26.05
N PRO A 107 0.69 0.17 24.92
CA PRO A 107 0.53 1.54 24.45
C PRO A 107 -0.19 2.47 25.46
N GLY A 108 -1.23 1.96 26.12
CA GLY A 108 -2.08 2.74 27.01
C GLY A 108 -3.03 3.69 26.25
N LYS A 109 -3.58 4.66 26.95
CA LYS A 109 -4.46 5.66 26.36
C LYS A 109 -3.68 6.51 25.35
N PRO A 110 -4.08 6.54 24.05
CA PRO A 110 -3.38 7.33 23.06
C PRO A 110 -3.61 8.84 23.28
N GLN A 111 -2.67 9.62 22.79
CA GLN A 111 -2.89 11.04 22.51
C GLN A 111 -3.65 11.17 21.18
N GLU A 112 -4.47 12.21 21.09
CA GLU A 112 -5.31 12.49 19.92
C GLU A 112 -4.91 13.82 19.30
N PHE A 113 -4.68 13.82 17.98
CA PHE A 113 -4.34 15.02 17.23
C PHE A 113 -5.27 15.14 16.03
N SER A 114 -5.88 16.32 15.88
CA SER A 114 -6.63 16.64 14.65
C SER A 114 -5.66 16.79 13.48
N ILE A 115 -5.94 16.11 12.38
CA ILE A 115 -5.22 16.21 11.12
C ILE A 115 -6.15 16.78 10.06
N PHE A 116 -5.62 17.59 9.14
CA PHE A 116 -6.41 18.32 8.16
C PHE A 116 -5.58 18.61 6.91
N SER A 117 -6.25 18.96 5.83
CA SER A 117 -5.61 19.29 4.55
C SER A 117 -4.46 20.27 4.70
N ASN A 118 -3.33 20.01 4.04
CA ASN A 118 -2.06 20.74 4.12
C ASN A 118 -1.33 20.63 5.48
N SER A 119 -1.72 19.68 6.35
CA SER A 119 -0.92 19.33 7.51
C SER A 119 0.05 18.19 7.20
N THR A 120 1.11 18.11 7.99
CA THR A 120 2.06 16.98 7.97
C THR A 120 2.33 16.51 9.39
N PHE A 121 2.57 15.21 9.53
CA PHE A 121 2.99 14.61 10.79
C PHE A 121 3.90 13.42 10.54
N HIS A 122 4.61 12.99 11.55
CA HIS A 122 5.47 11.81 11.48
C HIS A 122 5.18 10.86 12.65
N ILE A 123 5.46 9.59 12.41
CA ILE A 123 5.39 8.54 13.43
C ILE A 123 6.82 8.13 13.79
N PRO A 124 7.23 8.32 15.05
CA PRO A 124 8.50 7.80 15.54
C PRO A 124 8.58 6.29 15.45
N VAL A 125 9.81 5.77 15.34
CA VAL A 125 10.06 4.32 15.28
C VAL A 125 9.42 3.61 16.47
N ASN A 126 8.61 2.58 16.17
CA ASN A 126 7.87 1.74 17.12
C ASN A 126 6.72 2.40 17.88
N ASP A 127 6.43 3.67 17.72
CA ASP A 127 5.25 4.25 18.37
C ASP A 127 3.96 3.66 17.79
N VAL A 128 3.06 3.28 18.68
CA VAL A 128 1.78 2.67 18.32
C VAL A 128 0.82 3.76 17.87
N HIS A 129 0.23 3.59 16.70
CA HIS A 129 -0.60 4.63 16.11
C HIS A 129 -1.79 4.08 15.31
N GLN A 130 -2.74 4.96 15.05
CA GLN A 130 -3.89 4.73 14.20
C GLN A 130 -4.30 6.06 13.55
N VAL A 131 -4.52 6.06 12.26
CA VAL A 131 -5.12 7.17 11.53
C VAL A 131 -6.57 6.83 11.25
N TRP A 132 -7.47 7.75 11.58
CA TRP A 132 -8.90 7.56 11.43
C TRP A 132 -9.51 8.75 10.68
N ASN A 133 -10.25 8.48 9.63
CA ASN A 133 -11.12 9.48 9.04
C ASN A 133 -12.36 9.64 9.93
N THR A 134 -12.30 10.57 10.87
CA THR A 134 -13.39 10.92 11.79
C THR A 134 -14.36 11.93 11.20
N ASN A 135 -14.14 12.39 9.96
CA ASN A 135 -15.09 13.21 9.22
C ASN A 135 -16.24 12.33 8.71
N GLU A 136 -17.47 12.83 8.75
CA GLU A 136 -18.66 12.08 8.34
C GLU A 136 -19.00 12.24 6.85
N HIS A 137 -18.38 13.20 6.16
CA HIS A 137 -18.83 13.64 4.83
C HIS A 137 -17.74 13.65 3.76
N GLU A 138 -16.47 13.62 4.14
CA GLU A 138 -15.37 13.81 3.22
C GLU A 138 -14.29 12.73 3.38
N ASP A 139 -13.74 12.29 2.26
CA ASP A 139 -12.60 11.39 2.24
C ASP A 139 -11.35 12.07 2.81
N LEU A 140 -10.57 11.33 3.58
CA LEU A 140 -9.24 11.69 4.03
C LEU A 140 -8.21 11.08 3.08
N GLN A 141 -7.47 11.93 2.34
CA GLN A 141 -6.44 11.48 1.41
C GLN A 141 -5.06 11.97 1.85
N MET A 142 -4.09 11.06 1.84
CA MET A 142 -2.73 11.30 2.32
C MET A 142 -1.69 10.66 1.42
N LEU A 143 -0.54 11.33 1.26
CA LEU A 143 0.72 10.66 0.92
C LEU A 143 1.33 10.13 2.21
N VAL A 144 1.77 8.87 2.14
CA VAL A 144 2.45 8.16 3.21
C VAL A 144 3.84 7.79 2.71
N ILE A 145 4.86 8.22 3.42
CA ILE A 145 6.26 7.92 3.13
C ILE A 145 6.81 7.10 4.29
N ILE A 146 7.25 5.89 4.01
CA ILE A 146 7.77 4.97 5.00
C ILE A 146 9.21 4.59 4.68
N SER A 147 10.08 4.58 5.68
CA SER A 147 11.49 4.21 5.52
C SER A 147 11.70 2.70 5.64
N ARG A 148 12.82 2.23 5.08
CA ARG A 148 13.28 0.83 5.19
C ARG A 148 12.25 -0.23 4.76
N PRO A 149 11.72 -0.16 3.53
CA PRO A 149 10.83 -1.17 2.99
C PRO A 149 11.53 -2.54 2.80
N PRO A 150 10.78 -3.65 2.74
CA PRO A 150 9.34 -3.74 2.90
C PRO A 150 8.92 -3.64 4.37
N VAL A 151 7.79 -3.00 4.63
CA VAL A 151 7.32 -2.72 5.99
C VAL A 151 6.87 -3.99 6.73
N LYS A 152 7.27 -4.10 8.01
CA LYS A 152 6.79 -5.12 8.95
C LYS A 152 5.88 -4.46 9.97
N VAL A 153 4.61 -4.82 9.98
CA VAL A 153 3.60 -4.19 10.79
C VAL A 153 3.17 -5.11 11.93
N PHE A 154 3.18 -4.61 13.16
CA PHE A 154 2.67 -5.30 14.35
C PHE A 154 1.30 -4.73 14.70
N ILE A 155 0.26 -5.56 14.66
CA ILE A 155 -1.14 -5.17 14.82
C ILE A 155 -1.62 -5.50 16.23
N TYR A 156 -2.32 -4.55 16.84
CA TYR A 156 -2.92 -4.65 18.17
C TYR A 156 -4.44 -4.80 18.06
N LYS A 157 -5.02 -5.53 19.02
CA LYS A 157 -6.48 -5.62 19.17
C LYS A 157 -7.06 -4.33 19.75
N ASP A 158 -6.34 -3.78 20.73
CA ASP A 158 -6.71 -2.57 21.46
C ASP A 158 -5.45 -1.90 22.03
N TRP A 159 -5.62 -0.69 22.57
CA TRP A 159 -4.53 0.12 23.12
C TRP A 159 -3.91 -0.40 24.43
N PHE A 160 -4.53 -1.37 25.08
CA PHE A 160 -4.05 -1.96 26.34
C PHE A 160 -3.41 -3.34 26.14
N MET A 161 -3.33 -3.79 24.89
CA MET A 161 -2.67 -5.03 24.53
C MET A 161 -1.14 -4.91 24.71
N PRO A 162 -0.48 -5.83 25.43
CA PRO A 162 0.98 -5.81 25.57
C PRO A 162 1.69 -5.87 24.20
N HIS A 163 2.83 -5.17 24.08
CA HIS A 163 3.63 -5.16 22.85
C HIS A 163 4.06 -6.56 22.42
N THR A 164 4.29 -7.48 23.37
CA THR A 164 4.67 -8.88 23.12
C THR A 164 3.55 -9.71 22.53
N ALA A 165 2.29 -9.26 22.67
CA ALA A 165 1.12 -9.96 22.13
C ALA A 165 0.68 -9.41 20.75
N ALA A 166 1.27 -8.30 20.29
CA ALA A 166 0.99 -7.73 18.98
C ALA A 166 1.36 -8.71 17.86
N LYS A 167 0.48 -8.84 16.87
CA LYS A 167 0.64 -9.82 15.79
C LYS A 167 1.41 -9.23 14.63
N LEU A 168 2.51 -9.86 14.25
CA LEU A 168 3.23 -9.52 13.04
C LEU A 168 2.35 -9.80 11.80
N LYS A 169 2.18 -8.79 10.96
CA LYS A 169 1.66 -8.88 9.59
C LYS A 169 2.82 -8.62 8.63
N PHE A 170 3.30 -9.67 7.98
CA PHE A 170 4.33 -9.61 6.94
C PHE A 170 4.16 -10.83 6.02
N PRO A 171 4.18 -10.68 4.69
CA PRO A 171 4.14 -9.39 3.98
C PRO A 171 2.92 -8.55 4.35
N TYR A 172 3.01 -7.23 4.17
CA TYR A 172 1.84 -6.38 4.36
C TYR A 172 0.91 -6.50 3.14
N TYR A 173 -0.33 -6.10 3.25
CA TYR A 173 -1.41 -6.46 2.31
C TYR A 173 -1.06 -6.26 0.83
N TRP A 174 -0.47 -5.14 0.46
CA TRP A 174 -0.11 -4.81 -0.93
C TRP A 174 1.19 -5.46 -1.44
N ASP A 175 1.95 -6.07 -0.53
CA ASP A 175 3.17 -6.79 -0.86
C ASP A 175 2.95 -8.32 -0.94
N GLU A 176 1.78 -8.82 -0.50
CA GLU A 176 1.51 -10.26 -0.40
C GLU A 176 1.67 -10.98 -1.73
N GLU A 177 1.13 -10.42 -2.80
CA GLU A 177 1.17 -11.03 -4.12
C GLU A 177 2.61 -11.16 -4.65
N CYS A 178 3.43 -10.13 -4.41
CA CYS A 178 4.81 -10.11 -4.88
C CYS A 178 5.72 -11.08 -4.12
N LEU A 179 5.44 -11.38 -2.87
CA LEU A 179 6.22 -12.33 -2.07
C LEU A 179 5.73 -13.77 -2.17
N GLN A 180 4.51 -13.99 -2.65
CA GLN A 180 3.96 -15.33 -2.88
C GLN A 180 4.21 -15.83 -4.31
N ALA A 181 4.55 -14.96 -5.25
CA ALA A 181 4.92 -15.38 -6.60
C ALA A 181 6.17 -16.27 -6.53
N PRO A 182 6.17 -17.48 -7.12
CA PRO A 182 7.38 -18.30 -7.19
C PRO A 182 8.43 -17.49 -7.94
N ILE A 183 9.63 -17.38 -7.35
CA ILE A 183 10.80 -16.84 -8.04
C ILE A 183 10.96 -17.68 -9.29
N LYS A 184 10.64 -17.16 -10.46
CA LYS A 184 11.02 -17.79 -11.72
C LYS A 184 12.53 -17.67 -11.78
N ASP A 185 13.21 -18.79 -11.47
CA ASP A 185 14.63 -18.94 -11.74
C ASP A 185 14.80 -18.72 -13.25
N GLU A 186 15.29 -17.55 -13.62
CA GLU A 186 15.83 -17.34 -14.97
C GLU A 186 17.14 -18.11 -15.03
N LEU A 187 17.07 -19.31 -15.65
CA LEU A 187 18.23 -20.08 -16.10
C LEU A 187 18.81 -19.47 -17.38
#